data_b7b166fca3c2457a80124109b84db0e3
#
_entry.id   b7b166fca3c2457a80124109b84db0e3
#
_cell.length_a   1.000
_cell.length_b   1.000
_cell.length_c   1.000
_cell.angle_alpha   90.00
_cell.angle_beta   90.00
_cell.angle_gamma   90.00
#
_symmetry.space_group_name_H-M   'P 1'
#
loop_
_entity.id
_entity.type
_entity.pdbx_description
1 polymer ?
#
loop_
_entity_poly.entity_id
_entity_poly.type
_entity_poly.pdbx_seq_one_letter_code
_entity_poly.pdbx_strand_id
1 'polypeptide(L)'
;MTEHEHHHGLATDVDDLRQDLEFERAELDDSIKHDYSTSETGVVPLTHRRPMWHFLGLWTTFVAGFSYMFLGFEIRGGGHSLASTIAITLIGYGLYGAYAVVGAFLGSRTGQTHALLTRSVFGVVGSWVVSAFVLIAPLGWVGYQANLLAVLWDGFYGWGAIFTLTLVLAGVMIINNVFGFTGISVFARYLVTPLLVVWCLYMVIKGFISDGGRMGGTPQGSGLPFWVAVVAVIGFSMWGNEPDFWRFGKPRFTWSVPTYLFSAVWFLLFTMAGWMMAQLAGSSDSAAIFRYTVHYSLLGWFWLALIIATISQFAINDGNYYESVNAGQNLIGGWRRWRRIYTCALIAGGGVIAADLVNFHFLNGWFKVASFLAVSVPSATVIMAVDHFLLPRLFRISRPLVQVPAWEEAGLLNWPATVALLAAVFFGVTGTASWPHGWLEATAPNSWGPVPLEAWVIAGAGYIVLVAVARTLGSVRTQLGFAKTLADHNIDNTDVIDIASSGAPALGGMATATAMEPTDS
;
A
#
# COMPACT_ATOMS: atom_id res chain seq x y z
N MET A 1 -8.61 -38.61 47.50
CA MET A 1 -9.14 -37.42 46.79
C MET A 1 -7.98 -36.60 46.34
N THR A 2 -7.79 -36.53 45.04
CA THR A 2 -7.20 -35.42 44.26
C THR A 2 -5.78 -35.54 43.70
N GLU A 3 -5.38 -36.69 43.18
CA GLU A 3 -4.24 -36.75 42.24
C GLU A 3 -4.64 -37.16 40.81
N HIS A 4 -5.89 -37.56 40.58
CA HIS A 4 -6.37 -37.98 39.25
C HIS A 4 -6.99 -36.88 38.40
N GLU A 5 -7.33 -35.70 38.97
CA GLU A 5 -7.95 -34.59 38.20
C GLU A 5 -6.95 -33.70 37.48
N HIS A 6 -5.67 -33.67 37.91
CA HIS A 6 -4.66 -32.83 37.24
C HIS A 6 -4.07 -33.42 35.94
N HIS A 7 -4.19 -34.71 35.74
CA HIS A 7 -3.68 -35.34 34.51
C HIS A 7 -4.66 -35.31 33.34
N HIS A 8 -5.97 -35.18 33.61
CA HIS A 8 -6.96 -35.03 32.53
C HIS A 8 -6.97 -33.66 31.91
N GLY A 9 -6.64 -32.59 32.66
CA GLY A 9 -6.62 -31.23 32.11
C GLY A 9 -5.46 -30.96 31.14
N LEU A 10 -4.30 -31.56 31.39
CA LEU A 10 -3.14 -31.39 30.51
C LEU A 10 -3.24 -32.17 29.19
N ALA A 11 -3.92 -33.32 29.20
CA ALA A 11 -4.11 -34.12 27.99
C ALA A 11 -5.17 -33.52 27.06
N THR A 12 -6.23 -32.93 27.59
CA THR A 12 -7.24 -32.19 26.82
C THR A 12 -6.66 -30.91 26.23
N ASP A 13 -5.82 -30.15 26.94
CA ASP A 13 -5.17 -28.95 26.43
C ASP A 13 -4.21 -29.23 25.25
N VAL A 14 -3.51 -30.37 25.26
CA VAL A 14 -2.59 -30.75 24.17
C VAL A 14 -3.36 -31.22 22.93
N ASP A 15 -4.45 -31.95 23.11
CA ASP A 15 -5.29 -32.42 22.00
C ASP A 15 -6.10 -31.26 21.39
N ASP A 16 -6.58 -30.32 22.20
CA ASP A 16 -7.21 -29.09 21.74
C ASP A 16 -6.23 -28.19 20.97
N LEU A 17 -4.99 -28.04 21.48
CA LEU A 17 -3.92 -27.33 20.77
C LEU A 17 -3.55 -27.99 19.43
N ARG A 18 -3.60 -29.31 19.38
CA ARG A 18 -3.33 -30.08 18.16
C ARG A 18 -4.44 -29.93 17.13
N GLN A 19 -5.70 -29.95 17.57
CA GLN A 19 -6.85 -29.68 16.73
C GLN A 19 -6.87 -28.25 16.22
N ASP A 20 -6.54 -27.27 17.05
CA ASP A 20 -6.40 -25.87 16.64
C ASP A 20 -5.29 -25.68 15.60
N LEU A 21 -4.14 -26.35 15.76
CA LEU A 21 -3.04 -26.31 14.79
C LEU A 21 -3.38 -27.03 13.48
N GLU A 22 -4.12 -28.12 13.52
CA GLU A 22 -4.61 -28.82 12.32
C GLU A 22 -5.68 -28.01 11.61
N PHE A 23 -6.54 -27.34 12.36
CA PHE A 23 -7.55 -26.42 11.82
C PHE A 23 -6.89 -25.18 11.19
N GLU A 24 -5.93 -24.54 11.88
CA GLU A 24 -5.15 -23.44 11.31
C GLU A 24 -4.39 -23.85 10.04
N ARG A 25 -3.89 -25.08 9.98
CA ARG A 25 -3.18 -25.61 8.82
C ARG A 25 -4.11 -25.87 7.64
N ALA A 26 -5.28 -26.44 7.90
CA ALA A 26 -6.31 -26.66 6.88
C ALA A 26 -6.89 -25.33 6.37
N GLU A 27 -7.10 -24.35 7.28
CA GLU A 27 -7.55 -23.01 6.93
C GLU A 27 -6.49 -22.25 6.12
N LEU A 28 -5.20 -22.48 6.39
CA LEU A 28 -4.09 -21.92 5.64
C LEU A 28 -4.06 -22.46 4.20
N ASP A 29 -4.19 -23.78 4.02
CA ASP A 29 -4.20 -24.41 2.69
C ASP A 29 -5.42 -23.99 1.87
N ASP A 30 -6.58 -23.88 2.49
CA ASP A 30 -7.81 -23.44 1.83
C ASP A 30 -7.75 -21.95 1.50
N SER A 31 -7.17 -21.14 2.37
CA SER A 31 -6.95 -19.71 2.16
C SER A 31 -5.98 -19.45 1.01
N ILE A 32 -4.91 -20.26 0.85
CA ILE A 32 -4.00 -20.17 -0.29
C ILE A 32 -4.74 -20.50 -1.60
N LYS A 33 -5.49 -21.60 -1.65
CA LYS A 33 -6.27 -21.98 -2.82
C LYS A 33 -7.32 -20.92 -3.17
N HIS A 34 -7.97 -20.37 -2.16
CA HIS A 34 -8.98 -19.34 -2.31
C HIS A 34 -8.37 -18.02 -2.80
N ASP A 35 -7.20 -17.62 -2.31
CA ASP A 35 -6.48 -16.42 -2.76
C ASP A 35 -6.14 -16.50 -4.25
N TYR A 36 -5.81 -17.69 -4.76
CA TYR A 36 -5.63 -17.93 -6.20
C TYR A 36 -6.94 -17.85 -7.01
N SER A 37 -8.04 -18.30 -6.44
CA SER A 37 -9.34 -18.30 -7.13
C SER A 37 -10.04 -16.94 -7.10
N THR A 38 -9.85 -16.15 -6.04
CA THR A 38 -10.52 -14.86 -5.82
C THR A 38 -9.69 -13.65 -6.23
N SER A 39 -8.38 -13.82 -6.47
CA SER A 39 -7.49 -12.70 -6.83
C SER A 39 -7.93 -12.00 -8.12
N GLU A 40 -8.60 -12.70 -9.02
CA GLU A 40 -8.90 -12.19 -10.36
C GLU A 40 -10.28 -11.54 -10.50
N THR A 41 -11.31 -12.05 -9.81
CA THR A 41 -12.70 -11.61 -10.03
C THR A 41 -13.58 -11.70 -8.79
N GLY A 42 -13.05 -12.10 -7.64
CA GLY A 42 -13.86 -12.48 -6.50
C GLY A 42 -13.90 -11.47 -5.36
N VAL A 43 -15.03 -11.47 -4.68
CA VAL A 43 -15.21 -10.84 -3.37
C VAL A 43 -14.73 -11.81 -2.32
N VAL A 44 -13.84 -11.39 -1.41
CA VAL A 44 -13.42 -12.23 -0.28
C VAL A 44 -14.60 -12.46 0.67
N PRO A 45 -15.04 -13.70 0.89
CA PRO A 45 -16.15 -14.01 1.78
C PRO A 45 -15.86 -13.59 3.22
N LEU A 46 -16.89 -13.27 4.00
CA LEU A 46 -16.75 -12.85 5.39
C LEU A 46 -16.08 -13.91 6.27
N THR A 47 -16.27 -15.18 5.95
CA THR A 47 -15.67 -16.34 6.64
C THR A 47 -14.15 -16.40 6.52
N HIS A 48 -13.58 -15.83 5.45
CA HIS A 48 -12.13 -15.79 5.20
C HIS A 48 -11.49 -14.48 5.64
N ARG A 49 -12.23 -13.61 6.32
CA ARG A 49 -11.72 -12.31 6.76
C ARG A 49 -11.14 -12.36 8.15
N ARG A 50 -10.00 -11.72 8.30
CA ARG A 50 -9.08 -11.82 9.43
C ARG A 50 -9.26 -10.69 10.44
N PRO A 51 -8.92 -10.90 11.70
CA PRO A 51 -9.02 -9.89 12.76
C PRO A 51 -7.93 -8.80 12.64
N MET A 52 -8.11 -7.71 13.38
CA MET A 52 -7.26 -6.51 13.35
C MET A 52 -5.78 -6.81 13.61
N TRP A 53 -5.44 -7.62 14.59
CA TRP A 53 -4.01 -7.88 14.95
C TRP A 53 -3.20 -8.50 13.82
N HIS A 54 -3.88 -9.15 12.88
CA HIS A 54 -3.26 -9.67 11.67
C HIS A 54 -2.67 -8.54 10.83
N PHE A 55 -3.40 -7.43 10.75
CA PHE A 55 -3.01 -6.24 10.01
C PHE A 55 -2.00 -5.37 10.76
N LEU A 56 -1.98 -5.41 12.11
CA LEU A 56 -0.96 -4.69 12.89
C LEU A 56 0.45 -5.15 12.50
N GLY A 57 0.70 -6.44 12.45
CA GLY A 57 2.00 -6.99 12.04
C GLY A 57 2.30 -6.72 10.58
N LEU A 58 1.35 -6.99 9.69
CA LEU A 58 1.50 -6.76 8.24
C LEU A 58 1.81 -5.30 7.93
N TRP A 59 1.00 -4.36 8.45
CA TRP A 59 1.18 -2.94 8.20
C TRP A 59 2.47 -2.38 8.82
N THR A 60 2.86 -2.88 10.01
CA THR A 60 4.15 -2.54 10.59
C THR A 60 5.29 -2.91 9.65
N THR A 61 5.25 -4.10 9.05
CA THR A 61 6.28 -4.52 8.08
C THR A 61 6.30 -3.65 6.84
N PHE A 62 5.14 -3.23 6.34
CA PHE A 62 5.04 -2.43 5.13
C PHE A 62 5.55 -1.00 5.30
N VAL A 63 5.41 -0.41 6.50
CA VAL A 63 5.79 0.98 6.78
C VAL A 63 7.03 1.09 7.65
N ALA A 64 7.68 -0.01 7.96
CA ALA A 64 8.88 -0.07 8.77
C ALA A 64 9.94 -0.85 8.04
N GLY A 65 11.15 -0.32 7.95
CA GLY A 65 12.24 -1.01 7.32
C GLY A 65 13.34 -0.08 6.82
N PHE A 66 14.27 -0.67 6.14
CA PHE A 66 15.48 0.05 5.71
C PHE A 66 15.18 1.23 4.76
N SER A 67 14.17 1.12 3.90
CA SER A 67 13.74 2.21 3.02
C SER A 67 13.26 3.45 3.77
N TYR A 68 12.68 3.29 4.95
CA TYR A 68 12.22 4.43 5.76
C TYR A 68 13.35 5.07 6.57
N MET A 69 14.41 4.32 6.86
CA MET A 69 15.66 4.92 7.33
C MET A 69 16.28 5.81 6.25
N PHE A 70 16.26 5.36 4.99
CA PHE A 70 16.72 6.20 3.88
C PHE A 70 15.94 7.52 3.79
N LEU A 71 14.64 7.52 4.01
CA LEU A 71 13.85 8.73 4.10
C LEU A 71 14.37 9.67 5.20
N GLY A 72 14.74 9.13 6.36
CA GLY A 72 15.39 9.89 7.44
C GLY A 72 16.74 10.48 7.03
N PHE A 73 17.55 9.76 6.25
CA PHE A 73 18.80 10.25 5.69
C PHE A 73 18.57 11.47 4.78
N GLU A 74 17.61 11.36 3.88
CA GLU A 74 17.26 12.41 2.91
C GLU A 74 16.72 13.67 3.61
N ILE A 75 15.85 13.51 4.60
CA ILE A 75 15.30 14.65 5.37
C ILE A 75 16.43 15.35 6.14
N ARG A 76 17.35 14.59 6.74
CA ARG A 76 18.55 15.17 7.39
C ARG A 76 19.44 15.86 6.36
N GLY A 77 19.69 15.22 5.21
CA GLY A 77 20.43 15.79 4.09
C GLY A 77 19.80 17.08 3.55
N GLY A 78 18.49 17.22 3.68
CA GLY A 78 17.74 18.44 3.41
C GLY A 78 17.98 19.59 4.39
N GLY A 79 18.64 19.34 5.52
CA GLY A 79 18.95 20.36 6.53
C GLY A 79 17.94 20.41 7.68
N HIS A 80 17.05 19.44 7.81
CA HIS A 80 16.06 19.42 8.90
C HIS A 80 16.64 18.86 10.20
N SER A 81 16.37 19.53 11.32
CA SER A 81 16.65 19.03 12.67
C SER A 81 15.83 17.78 12.99
N LEU A 82 16.22 17.03 14.03
CA LEU A 82 15.45 15.88 14.49
C LEU A 82 14.00 16.26 14.83
N ALA A 83 13.79 17.39 15.52
CA ALA A 83 12.45 17.88 15.85
C ALA A 83 11.62 18.21 14.58
N SER A 84 12.23 18.85 13.59
CA SER A 84 11.58 19.10 12.30
C SER A 84 11.27 17.80 11.56
N THR A 85 12.16 16.82 11.61
CA THR A 85 11.96 15.49 11.00
C THR A 85 10.78 14.76 11.65
N ILE A 86 10.65 14.82 12.98
CA ILE A 86 9.50 14.27 13.70
C ILE A 86 8.20 14.94 13.22
N ALA A 87 8.18 16.27 13.15
CA ALA A 87 7.00 17.02 12.70
C ALA A 87 6.62 16.68 11.25
N ILE A 88 7.60 16.68 10.34
CA ILE A 88 7.43 16.29 8.93
C ILE A 88 6.82 14.89 8.83
N THR A 89 7.40 13.94 9.57
CA THR A 89 6.97 12.54 9.53
C THR A 89 5.56 12.35 10.08
N LEU A 90 5.23 12.97 11.21
CA LEU A 90 3.90 12.86 11.81
C LEU A 90 2.82 13.52 10.95
N ILE A 91 3.09 14.70 10.39
CA ILE A 91 2.16 15.39 9.51
C ILE A 91 1.95 14.58 8.22
N GLY A 92 3.04 14.16 7.57
CA GLY A 92 2.97 13.42 6.31
C GLY A 92 2.27 12.07 6.48
N TYR A 93 2.64 11.30 7.51
CA TYR A 93 2.00 10.03 7.79
C TYR A 93 0.55 10.19 8.28
N GLY A 94 0.26 11.24 9.03
CA GLY A 94 -1.11 11.55 9.46
C GLY A 94 -2.04 11.85 8.28
N LEU A 95 -1.58 12.62 7.30
CA LEU A 95 -2.32 12.88 6.07
C LEU A 95 -2.51 11.61 5.23
N TYR A 96 -1.46 10.81 5.10
CA TYR A 96 -1.58 9.48 4.49
C TYR A 96 -2.61 8.61 5.22
N GLY A 97 -2.52 8.49 6.56
CA GLY A 97 -3.43 7.68 7.36
C GLY A 97 -4.89 8.11 7.24
N ALA A 98 -5.14 9.41 7.10
CA ALA A 98 -6.49 9.94 6.95
C ALA A 98 -7.19 9.40 5.68
N TYR A 99 -6.47 9.30 4.57
CA TYR A 99 -7.01 8.71 3.35
C TYR A 99 -6.96 7.17 3.37
N ALA A 100 -5.88 6.60 3.90
CA ALA A 100 -5.66 5.16 3.90
C ALA A 100 -6.73 4.39 4.71
N VAL A 101 -7.17 4.97 5.84
CA VAL A 101 -8.28 4.44 6.64
C VAL A 101 -9.56 4.32 5.80
N VAL A 102 -9.83 5.26 4.91
CA VAL A 102 -11.00 5.22 4.03
C VAL A 102 -10.86 4.10 2.99
N GLY A 103 -9.70 3.98 2.35
CA GLY A 103 -9.40 2.89 1.42
C GLY A 103 -9.50 1.52 2.09
N ALA A 104 -8.93 1.39 3.29
CA ALA A 104 -9.00 0.17 4.10
C ALA A 104 -10.44 -0.20 4.46
N PHE A 105 -11.27 0.77 4.81
CA PHE A 105 -12.68 0.55 5.10
C PHE A 105 -13.45 0.09 3.88
N LEU A 106 -13.23 0.73 2.72
CA LEU A 106 -13.83 0.29 1.45
C LEU A 106 -13.46 -1.16 1.14
N GLY A 107 -12.19 -1.52 1.21
CA GLY A 107 -11.73 -2.88 0.99
C GLY A 107 -12.35 -3.89 1.95
N SER A 108 -12.32 -3.61 3.26
CA SER A 108 -12.88 -4.50 4.27
C SER A 108 -14.41 -4.63 4.19
N ARG A 109 -15.11 -3.58 3.80
CA ARG A 109 -16.56 -3.60 3.63
C ARG A 109 -16.99 -4.39 2.40
N THR A 110 -16.30 -4.19 1.28
CA THR A 110 -16.69 -4.78 0.00
C THR A 110 -16.08 -6.17 -0.25
N GLY A 111 -14.92 -6.45 0.33
CA GLY A 111 -14.12 -7.65 0.02
C GLY A 111 -13.49 -7.61 -1.37
N GLN A 112 -13.43 -6.43 -2.00
CA GLN A 112 -12.96 -6.25 -3.36
C GLN A 112 -11.55 -5.66 -3.39
N THR A 113 -10.82 -5.96 -4.46
CA THR A 113 -9.55 -5.27 -4.77
C THR A 113 -9.81 -3.82 -5.14
N HIS A 114 -8.79 -2.99 -5.05
CA HIS A 114 -8.84 -1.61 -5.54
C HIS A 114 -9.27 -1.56 -7.01
N ALA A 115 -8.74 -2.45 -7.82
CA ALA A 115 -9.07 -2.55 -9.24
C ALA A 115 -10.56 -2.85 -9.50
N LEU A 116 -11.17 -3.74 -8.72
CA LEU A 116 -12.60 -4.04 -8.83
C LEU A 116 -13.48 -2.87 -8.37
N LEU A 117 -13.09 -2.21 -7.27
CA LEU A 117 -13.75 -1.00 -6.78
C LEU A 117 -13.71 0.13 -7.82
N THR A 118 -12.56 0.35 -8.44
CA THR A 118 -12.44 1.38 -9.48
C THR A 118 -13.29 1.06 -10.70
N ARG A 119 -13.41 -0.21 -11.09
CA ARG A 119 -14.30 -0.60 -12.19
C ARG A 119 -15.75 -0.26 -11.92
N SER A 120 -16.22 -0.47 -10.70
CA SER A 120 -17.59 -0.13 -10.31
C SER A 120 -17.85 1.38 -10.32
N VAL A 121 -16.86 2.19 -9.92
CA VAL A 121 -17.00 3.66 -9.81
C VAL A 121 -16.66 4.38 -11.10
N PHE A 122 -15.57 4.05 -11.76
CA PHE A 122 -15.08 4.75 -12.95
C PHE A 122 -15.56 4.15 -14.28
N GLY A 123 -16.18 2.97 -14.24
CA GLY A 123 -16.47 2.17 -15.44
C GLY A 123 -15.21 1.47 -15.97
N VAL A 124 -15.38 0.66 -17.01
CA VAL A 124 -14.29 -0.16 -17.57
C VAL A 124 -13.10 0.71 -17.99
N VAL A 125 -13.33 1.67 -18.88
CA VAL A 125 -12.26 2.52 -19.44
C VAL A 125 -11.67 3.46 -18.38
N GLY A 126 -12.51 4.05 -17.54
CA GLY A 126 -12.04 4.92 -16.45
C GLY A 126 -11.19 4.15 -15.44
N SER A 127 -11.52 2.89 -15.15
CA SER A 127 -10.73 2.05 -14.26
C SER A 127 -9.34 1.71 -14.83
N TRP A 128 -9.18 1.69 -16.15
CA TRP A 128 -7.86 1.50 -16.76
C TRP A 128 -6.91 2.66 -16.45
N VAL A 129 -7.44 3.89 -16.45
CA VAL A 129 -6.64 5.07 -16.09
C VAL A 129 -6.15 4.95 -14.64
N VAL A 130 -7.05 4.59 -13.72
CA VAL A 130 -6.67 4.39 -12.31
C VAL A 130 -5.68 3.23 -12.17
N SER A 131 -5.94 2.09 -12.81
CA SER A 131 -5.06 0.92 -12.75
C SER A 131 -3.68 1.20 -13.35
N ALA A 132 -3.58 2.07 -14.37
CA ALA A 132 -2.29 2.51 -14.88
C ALA A 132 -1.50 3.31 -13.84
N PHE A 133 -2.13 4.26 -13.14
CA PHE A 133 -1.47 4.98 -12.04
C PHE A 133 -1.05 4.03 -10.91
N VAL A 134 -1.95 3.13 -10.54
CA VAL A 134 -1.69 2.12 -9.51
C VAL A 134 -0.58 1.15 -9.92
N LEU A 135 -0.45 0.81 -11.20
CA LEU A 135 0.64 -0.05 -11.68
C LEU A 135 1.99 0.67 -11.70
N ILE A 136 2.00 1.96 -12.08
CA ILE A 136 3.23 2.78 -12.11
C ILE A 136 3.84 2.90 -10.69
N ALA A 137 3.00 3.06 -9.66
CA ALA A 137 3.44 3.22 -8.29
C ALA A 137 4.23 2.01 -7.77
N PRO A 138 3.66 0.80 -7.68
CA PRO A 138 4.40 -0.37 -7.20
C PRO A 138 5.56 -0.74 -8.13
N LEU A 139 5.45 -0.53 -9.45
CA LEU A 139 6.56 -0.76 -10.37
C LEU A 139 7.77 0.10 -9.99
N GLY A 140 7.56 1.38 -9.72
CA GLY A 140 8.59 2.26 -9.19
C GLY A 140 9.15 1.76 -7.85
N TRP A 141 8.28 1.36 -6.93
CA TRP A 141 8.71 0.88 -5.61
C TRP A 141 9.43 -0.47 -5.67
N VAL A 142 9.05 -1.40 -6.55
CA VAL A 142 9.80 -2.66 -6.77
C VAL A 142 11.24 -2.36 -7.16
N GLY A 143 11.43 -1.45 -8.10
CA GLY A 143 12.77 -1.03 -8.51
C GLY A 143 13.53 -0.34 -7.39
N TYR A 144 12.88 0.59 -6.69
CA TYR A 144 13.49 1.31 -5.56
C TYR A 144 13.98 0.38 -4.46
N GLN A 145 13.13 -0.55 -3.98
CA GLN A 145 13.50 -1.46 -2.90
C GLN A 145 14.65 -2.39 -3.29
N ALA A 146 14.61 -2.92 -4.50
CA ALA A 146 15.69 -3.78 -5.01
C ALA A 146 16.99 -3.00 -5.22
N ASN A 147 16.90 -1.78 -5.77
CA ASN A 147 18.06 -0.92 -6.00
C ASN A 147 18.71 -0.46 -4.69
N LEU A 148 17.90 -0.03 -3.71
CA LEU A 148 18.38 0.36 -2.39
C LEU A 148 19.17 -0.77 -1.72
N LEU A 149 18.67 -2.01 -1.84
CA LEU A 149 19.36 -3.18 -1.33
C LEU A 149 20.64 -3.49 -2.13
N ALA A 150 20.60 -3.32 -3.45
CA ALA A 150 21.79 -3.49 -4.29
C ALA A 150 22.89 -2.50 -3.91
N VAL A 151 22.56 -1.23 -3.69
CA VAL A 151 23.50 -0.20 -3.22
C VAL A 151 24.05 -0.55 -1.83
N LEU A 152 23.22 -1.07 -0.94
CA LEU A 152 23.66 -1.53 0.38
C LEU A 152 24.70 -2.66 0.25
N TRP A 153 24.40 -3.71 -0.50
CA TRP A 153 25.30 -4.85 -0.68
C TRP A 153 26.58 -4.46 -1.44
N ASP A 154 26.46 -3.66 -2.50
CA ASP A 154 27.62 -3.17 -3.25
C ASP A 154 28.53 -2.31 -2.38
N GLY A 155 27.96 -1.49 -1.51
CA GLY A 155 28.69 -0.69 -0.54
C GLY A 155 29.56 -1.51 0.43
N PHE A 156 29.21 -2.80 0.67
CA PHE A 156 30.00 -3.72 1.49
C PHE A 156 31.07 -4.46 0.71
N TYR A 157 30.74 -4.91 -0.50
CA TYR A 157 31.58 -5.85 -1.24
C TYR A 157 32.32 -5.21 -2.43
N GLY A 158 31.86 -4.02 -2.87
CA GLY A 158 32.52 -3.29 -3.96
C GLY A 158 32.46 -4.01 -5.31
N TRP A 159 31.38 -4.72 -5.60
CA TRP A 159 31.24 -5.50 -6.85
C TRP A 159 31.09 -4.61 -8.10
N GLY A 160 30.67 -3.36 -7.92
CA GLY A 160 30.45 -2.41 -9.03
C GLY A 160 29.33 -2.81 -9.99
N ALA A 161 28.43 -3.70 -9.59
CA ALA A 161 27.43 -4.31 -10.44
C ALA A 161 25.99 -3.99 -10.00
N ILE A 162 25.71 -2.74 -9.61
CA ILE A 162 24.45 -2.32 -8.99
C ILE A 162 23.23 -2.70 -9.86
N PHE A 163 23.28 -2.47 -11.18
CA PHE A 163 22.17 -2.84 -12.07
C PHE A 163 21.88 -4.35 -12.05
N THR A 164 22.92 -5.18 -12.18
CA THR A 164 22.78 -6.64 -12.15
C THR A 164 22.28 -7.12 -10.79
N LEU A 165 22.78 -6.55 -9.69
CA LEU A 165 22.32 -6.85 -8.35
C LEU A 165 20.84 -6.47 -8.17
N THR A 166 20.44 -5.29 -8.65
CA THR A 166 19.04 -4.85 -8.62
C THR A 166 18.14 -5.82 -9.34
N LEU A 167 18.55 -6.30 -10.53
CA LEU A 167 17.79 -7.27 -11.32
C LEU A 167 17.67 -8.63 -10.59
N VAL A 168 18.78 -9.14 -10.06
CA VAL A 168 18.78 -10.41 -9.32
C VAL A 168 17.90 -10.31 -8.06
N LEU A 169 18.05 -9.23 -7.29
CA LEU A 169 17.28 -9.02 -6.07
C LEU A 169 15.78 -8.84 -6.37
N ALA A 170 15.41 -8.05 -7.37
CA ALA A 170 14.02 -7.92 -7.79
C ALA A 170 13.45 -9.29 -8.21
N GLY A 171 14.20 -10.10 -8.94
CA GLY A 171 13.78 -11.46 -9.32
C GLY A 171 13.58 -12.40 -8.14
N VAL A 172 14.49 -12.38 -7.18
CA VAL A 172 14.39 -13.25 -5.98
C VAL A 172 13.25 -12.81 -5.05
N MET A 173 12.95 -11.52 -4.97
CA MET A 173 11.83 -10.96 -4.18
C MET A 173 10.44 -11.42 -4.65
N ILE A 174 10.33 -12.09 -5.80
CA ILE A 174 9.05 -12.64 -6.29
C ILE A 174 8.59 -13.87 -5.48
N ILE A 175 9.52 -14.56 -4.81
CA ILE A 175 9.28 -15.91 -4.27
C ILE A 175 8.04 -15.99 -3.36
N ASN A 176 7.87 -15.05 -2.43
CA ASN A 176 6.73 -15.08 -1.51
C ASN A 176 5.39 -14.83 -2.21
N ASN A 177 5.40 -14.12 -3.33
CA ASN A 177 4.20 -13.85 -4.11
C ASN A 177 3.61 -15.08 -4.78
N VAL A 178 4.38 -16.18 -4.88
CA VAL A 178 3.87 -17.48 -5.32
C VAL A 178 2.78 -18.00 -4.37
N PHE A 179 2.88 -17.67 -3.08
CA PHE A 179 1.94 -18.10 -2.04
C PHE A 179 0.80 -17.10 -1.77
N GLY A 180 0.73 -16.03 -2.52
CA GLY A 180 -0.31 -15.01 -2.42
C GLY A 180 -0.30 -14.22 -1.11
N PHE A 181 -1.45 -13.64 -0.77
CA PHE A 181 -1.59 -12.82 0.45
C PHE A 181 -1.23 -13.58 1.73
N THR A 182 -1.55 -14.86 1.79
CA THR A 182 -1.27 -15.69 2.97
C THR A 182 0.22 -15.83 3.20
N GLY A 183 1.01 -16.15 2.17
CA GLY A 183 2.48 -16.24 2.27
C GLY A 183 3.10 -14.92 2.72
N ILE A 184 2.70 -13.81 2.10
CA ILE A 184 3.14 -12.46 2.44
C ILE A 184 2.87 -12.15 3.92
N SER A 185 1.67 -12.42 4.37
CA SER A 185 1.23 -12.05 5.71
C SER A 185 1.86 -12.92 6.81
N VAL A 186 2.09 -14.20 6.56
CA VAL A 186 2.80 -15.10 7.48
C VAL A 186 4.27 -14.70 7.60
N PHE A 187 4.94 -14.47 6.47
CA PHE A 187 6.33 -14.01 6.44
C PHE A 187 6.50 -12.68 7.19
N ALA A 188 5.66 -11.69 6.89
CA ALA A 188 5.70 -10.39 7.53
C ALA A 188 5.50 -10.49 9.06
N ARG A 189 4.47 -11.20 9.50
CA ARG A 189 4.06 -11.25 10.90
C ARG A 189 5.03 -12.01 11.79
N TYR A 190 5.46 -13.18 11.36
CA TYR A 190 6.20 -14.10 12.24
C TYR A 190 7.72 -13.95 12.17
N LEU A 191 8.24 -13.45 11.06
CA LEU A 191 9.68 -13.30 10.87
C LEU A 191 10.10 -11.84 10.82
N VAL A 192 9.53 -11.05 9.91
CA VAL A 192 10.05 -9.71 9.60
C VAL A 192 9.74 -8.71 10.70
N THR A 193 8.49 -8.60 11.12
CA THR A 193 8.06 -7.64 12.16
C THR A 193 8.87 -7.74 13.44
N PRO A 194 9.05 -8.93 14.08
CA PRO A 194 9.82 -9.02 15.31
C PRO A 194 11.27 -8.55 15.16
N LEU A 195 11.92 -8.94 14.05
CA LEU A 195 13.31 -8.56 13.79
C LEU A 195 13.45 -7.04 13.54
N LEU A 196 12.50 -6.46 12.82
CA LEU A 196 12.47 -5.02 12.57
C LEU A 196 12.27 -4.23 13.86
N VAL A 197 11.37 -4.66 14.73
CA VAL A 197 11.11 -4.02 16.03
C VAL A 197 12.39 -3.98 16.86
N VAL A 198 13.07 -5.12 17.01
CA VAL A 198 14.32 -5.21 17.77
C VAL A 198 15.40 -4.31 17.17
N TRP A 199 15.57 -4.34 15.85
CA TRP A 199 16.58 -3.55 15.16
C TRP A 199 16.32 -2.04 15.31
N CYS A 200 15.09 -1.60 15.10
CA CYS A 200 14.70 -0.20 15.22
C CYS A 200 14.91 0.34 16.64
N LEU A 201 14.40 -0.38 17.64
CA LEU A 201 14.56 0.02 19.04
C LEU A 201 16.04 0.08 19.45
N TYR A 202 16.83 -0.91 19.02
CA TYR A 202 18.27 -0.89 19.26
C TYR A 202 18.92 0.39 18.69
N MET A 203 18.63 0.74 17.43
CA MET A 203 19.23 1.92 16.81
C MET A 203 18.80 3.23 17.45
N VAL A 204 17.52 3.37 17.75
CA VAL A 204 17.00 4.61 18.38
C VAL A 204 17.59 4.78 19.78
N ILE A 205 17.56 3.72 20.61
CA ILE A 205 18.09 3.78 21.98
C ILE A 205 19.59 4.05 21.96
N LYS A 206 20.34 3.30 21.15
CA LYS A 206 21.79 3.47 21.04
C LYS A 206 22.15 4.82 20.42
N GLY A 207 21.35 5.31 19.47
CA GLY A 207 21.51 6.63 18.88
C GLY A 207 21.48 7.73 19.93
N PHE A 208 20.49 7.71 20.84
CA PHE A 208 20.42 8.67 21.95
C PHE A 208 21.56 8.52 22.96
N ILE A 209 21.98 7.29 23.29
CA ILE A 209 23.10 7.04 24.20
C ILE A 209 24.43 7.54 23.62
N SER A 210 24.61 7.38 22.30
CA SER A 210 25.86 7.78 21.60
C SER A 210 25.86 9.22 21.12
N ASP A 211 24.87 10.00 21.47
CA ASP A 211 24.61 11.33 20.92
C ASP A 211 25.76 12.34 21.14
N GLY A 212 26.28 12.40 22.33
CA GLY A 212 27.32 13.41 22.67
C GLY A 212 26.90 14.85 22.34
N GLY A 213 25.60 15.16 22.32
CA GLY A 213 25.04 16.47 22.01
C GLY A 213 24.80 16.74 20.51
N ARG A 214 24.99 15.76 19.64
CA ARG A 214 24.85 15.93 18.16
C ARG A 214 23.41 16.01 17.69
N MET A 215 22.47 15.39 18.42
CA MET A 215 21.06 15.30 18.00
C MET A 215 20.29 16.62 18.17
N GLY A 216 20.77 17.53 19.00
CA GLY A 216 20.16 18.85 19.24
C GLY A 216 20.46 19.88 18.14
N GLY A 217 21.40 19.60 17.25
CA GLY A 217 21.82 20.53 16.20
C GLY A 217 20.93 20.49 14.96
N THR A 218 20.90 21.62 14.23
CA THR A 218 20.36 21.66 12.87
C THR A 218 21.48 21.32 11.91
N PRO A 219 21.40 20.24 11.14
CA PRO A 219 22.44 19.87 10.18
C PRO A 219 22.49 20.88 9.02
N GLN A 220 23.66 21.06 8.46
CA GLN A 220 23.78 21.71 7.15
C GLN A 220 23.21 20.77 6.07
N GLY A 221 22.43 21.32 5.13
CA GLY A 221 21.77 20.53 4.11
C GLY A 221 21.47 21.32 2.85
N SER A 222 20.79 20.66 1.92
CA SER A 222 20.43 21.21 0.61
C SER A 222 19.36 22.32 0.64
N GLY A 223 18.77 22.60 1.81
CA GLY A 223 17.66 23.56 1.91
C GLY A 223 16.32 23.00 1.44
N LEU A 224 16.08 21.69 1.62
CA LEU A 224 14.81 21.06 1.27
C LEU A 224 13.64 21.76 2.00
N PRO A 225 12.62 22.30 1.30
CA PRO A 225 11.48 22.94 1.95
C PRO A 225 10.67 21.95 2.81
N PHE A 226 10.17 22.43 3.95
CA PHE A 226 9.41 21.62 4.90
C PHE A 226 8.24 20.87 4.25
N TRP A 227 7.41 21.56 3.46
CA TRP A 227 6.25 20.96 2.81
C TRP A 227 6.61 19.97 1.69
N VAL A 228 7.76 20.16 1.03
CA VAL A 228 8.26 19.17 0.05
C VAL A 228 8.65 17.88 0.76
N ALA A 229 9.28 17.98 1.94
CA ALA A 229 9.58 16.81 2.75
C ALA A 229 8.31 16.11 3.26
N VAL A 230 7.28 16.88 3.69
CA VAL A 230 5.97 16.31 4.08
C VAL A 230 5.32 15.57 2.91
N VAL A 231 5.33 16.14 1.70
CA VAL A 231 4.80 15.49 0.49
C VAL A 231 5.55 14.19 0.17
N ALA A 232 6.88 14.21 0.31
CA ALA A 232 7.69 13.00 0.14
C ALA A 232 7.30 11.92 1.16
N VAL A 233 7.09 12.28 2.43
CA VAL A 233 6.62 11.34 3.47
C VAL A 233 5.27 10.73 3.09
N ILE A 234 4.31 11.52 2.60
CA ILE A 234 3.02 10.99 2.12
C ILE A 234 3.27 9.93 1.03
N GLY A 235 4.07 10.26 0.03
CA GLY A 235 4.36 9.34 -1.07
C GLY A 235 5.11 8.08 -0.65
N PHE A 236 6.10 8.20 0.24
CA PHE A 236 6.82 7.04 0.78
C PHE A 236 5.94 6.16 1.68
N SER A 237 4.95 6.73 2.35
CA SER A 237 4.01 5.98 3.19
C SER A 237 2.94 5.27 2.39
N MET A 238 2.71 5.72 1.15
CA MET A 238 1.56 5.35 0.37
C MET A 238 1.73 3.98 -0.26
N TRP A 239 0.75 3.13 -0.01
CA TRP A 239 0.57 1.86 -0.67
C TRP A 239 -0.45 1.94 -1.82
N GLY A 240 -1.30 2.96 -1.82
CA GLY A 240 -2.23 3.23 -2.91
C GLY A 240 -3.39 2.26 -3.02
N ASN A 241 -3.19 1.04 -2.59
CA ASN A 241 -4.09 -0.09 -2.76
C ASN A 241 -4.51 -0.69 -1.42
N GLU A 242 -4.76 0.12 -0.42
CA GLU A 242 -5.26 -0.37 0.87
C GLU A 242 -6.41 -1.39 0.72
N PRO A 243 -7.36 -1.23 -0.23
CA PRO A 243 -8.39 -2.23 -0.45
C PRO A 243 -7.86 -3.62 -0.79
N ASP A 244 -6.74 -3.74 -1.50
CA ASP A 244 -6.18 -5.02 -1.91
C ASP A 244 -5.76 -5.91 -0.74
N PHE A 245 -5.33 -5.30 0.34
CA PHE A 245 -4.98 -5.99 1.58
C PHE A 245 -6.17 -6.08 2.53
N TRP A 246 -6.88 -4.97 2.74
CA TRP A 246 -7.98 -4.90 3.69
C TRP A 246 -9.23 -5.66 3.26
N ARG A 247 -9.34 -6.10 2.01
CA ARG A 247 -10.42 -7.01 1.59
C ARG A 247 -10.45 -8.31 2.39
N PHE A 248 -9.31 -8.69 2.97
CA PHE A 248 -9.18 -9.81 3.91
C PHE A 248 -9.48 -9.40 5.36
N GLY A 249 -9.78 -8.15 5.64
CA GLY A 249 -10.12 -7.65 6.97
C GLY A 249 -11.61 -7.72 7.26
N LYS A 250 -11.99 -7.97 8.52
CA LYS A 250 -13.38 -7.85 8.95
C LYS A 250 -13.88 -6.41 8.78
N PRO A 251 -15.13 -6.19 8.35
CA PRO A 251 -15.65 -4.88 7.93
C PRO A 251 -15.96 -3.97 9.14
N ARG A 252 -14.93 -3.56 9.87
CA ARG A 252 -15.03 -2.64 11.00
C ARG A 252 -14.11 -1.45 10.78
N PHE A 253 -14.69 -0.28 10.57
CA PHE A 253 -13.94 0.98 10.43
C PHE A 253 -12.99 1.22 11.62
N THR A 254 -13.46 0.92 12.83
CA THR A 254 -12.68 1.06 14.06
C THR A 254 -11.41 0.20 14.10
N TRP A 255 -11.24 -0.78 13.20
CA TRP A 255 -10.07 -1.63 13.18
C TRP A 255 -8.95 -1.11 12.29
N SER A 256 -9.25 -0.37 11.23
CA SER A 256 -8.21 0.24 10.39
C SER A 256 -7.51 1.40 11.12
N VAL A 257 -8.24 2.23 11.85
CA VAL A 257 -7.66 3.38 12.58
C VAL A 257 -6.55 2.98 13.55
N PRO A 258 -6.74 2.03 14.50
CA PRO A 258 -5.66 1.61 15.39
C PRO A 258 -4.47 1.01 14.66
N THR A 259 -4.70 0.32 13.53
CA THR A 259 -3.62 -0.24 12.71
C THR A 259 -2.72 0.86 12.15
N TYR A 260 -3.31 1.92 11.58
CA TYR A 260 -2.54 3.04 11.05
C TYR A 260 -1.87 3.87 12.14
N LEU A 261 -2.52 4.08 13.28
CA LEU A 261 -1.88 4.74 14.43
C LEU A 261 -0.71 3.94 14.99
N PHE A 262 -0.84 2.63 15.08
CA PHE A 262 0.25 1.76 15.53
C PHE A 262 1.42 1.76 14.54
N SER A 263 1.13 1.64 13.25
CA SER A 263 2.16 1.68 12.21
C SER A 263 2.84 3.05 12.10
N ALA A 264 2.13 4.15 12.40
CA ALA A 264 2.72 5.50 12.47
C ALA A 264 3.89 5.59 13.46
N VAL A 265 3.78 4.89 14.60
CA VAL A 265 4.87 4.85 15.59
C VAL A 265 6.12 4.21 14.99
N TRP A 266 5.97 3.09 14.31
CA TRP A 266 7.11 2.40 13.69
C TRP A 266 7.69 3.18 12.52
N PHE A 267 6.85 3.74 11.68
CA PHE A 267 7.29 4.62 10.61
C PHE A 267 8.13 5.78 11.14
N LEU A 268 7.64 6.45 12.18
CA LEU A 268 8.36 7.54 12.85
C LEU A 268 9.71 7.06 13.41
N LEU A 269 9.71 5.95 14.13
CA LEU A 269 10.93 5.42 14.75
C LEU A 269 11.99 5.04 13.71
N PHE A 270 11.59 4.44 12.59
CA PHE A 270 12.52 4.11 11.51
C PHE A 270 13.07 5.36 10.81
N THR A 271 12.23 6.36 10.56
CA THR A 271 12.67 7.64 9.99
C THR A 271 13.64 8.36 10.96
N MET A 272 13.32 8.36 12.26
CA MET A 272 14.22 8.90 13.28
C MET A 272 15.54 8.14 13.33
N ALA A 273 15.50 6.80 13.35
CA ALA A 273 16.70 5.97 13.33
C ALA A 273 17.60 6.32 12.14
N GLY A 274 17.00 6.48 10.97
CA GLY A 274 17.72 6.89 9.77
C GLY A 274 18.36 8.28 9.92
N TRP A 275 17.61 9.26 10.38
CA TRP A 275 18.14 10.60 10.65
C TRP A 275 19.32 10.56 11.62
N MET A 276 19.20 9.80 12.72
CA MET A 276 20.26 9.62 13.72
C MET A 276 21.50 8.97 13.13
N MET A 277 21.33 7.92 12.32
CA MET A 277 22.47 7.23 11.71
C MET A 277 23.22 8.14 10.74
N ALA A 278 22.53 8.93 9.94
CA ALA A 278 23.15 9.92 9.06
C ALA A 278 23.88 11.02 9.85
N GLN A 279 23.31 11.46 10.98
CA GLN A 279 23.92 12.45 11.85
C GLN A 279 25.20 11.93 12.52
N LEU A 280 25.18 10.69 13.01
CA LEU A 280 26.33 10.05 13.63
C LEU A 280 27.43 9.70 12.62
N ALA A 281 27.06 9.26 11.42
CA ALA A 281 28.00 8.98 10.33
C ALA A 281 28.73 10.23 9.86
N GLY A 282 28.13 11.41 10.01
CA GLY A 282 28.72 12.68 9.59
C GLY A 282 28.97 12.78 8.08
N SER A 283 28.25 11.99 7.28
CA SER A 283 28.37 11.92 5.81
C SER A 283 27.07 12.33 5.13
N SER A 284 27.17 12.79 3.90
CA SER A 284 26.05 12.96 2.97
C SER A 284 26.00 11.85 1.89
N ASP A 285 27.01 10.98 1.86
CA ASP A 285 27.03 9.84 0.94
C ASP A 285 26.20 8.69 1.49
N SER A 286 25.18 8.29 0.74
CA SER A 286 24.24 7.22 1.13
C SER A 286 24.95 5.89 1.38
N ALA A 287 25.94 5.52 0.57
CA ALA A 287 26.66 4.25 0.74
C ALA A 287 27.49 4.26 2.03
N ALA A 288 28.11 5.40 2.40
CA ALA A 288 28.83 5.55 3.65
C ALA A 288 27.88 5.49 4.86
N ILE A 289 26.70 6.14 4.77
CA ILE A 289 25.67 6.09 5.83
C ILE A 289 25.17 4.66 5.99
N PHE A 290 24.93 3.94 4.91
CA PHE A 290 24.47 2.54 4.94
C PHE A 290 25.47 1.62 5.62
N ARG A 291 26.74 1.71 5.23
CA ARG A 291 27.82 0.95 5.89
C ARG A 291 27.90 1.27 7.38
N TYR A 292 27.87 2.55 7.72
CA TYR A 292 27.86 2.98 9.13
C TYR A 292 26.67 2.38 9.89
N THR A 293 25.46 2.49 9.35
CA THR A 293 24.21 1.98 9.97
C THR A 293 24.30 0.50 10.28
N VAL A 294 24.77 -0.29 9.33
CA VAL A 294 24.86 -1.74 9.49
C VAL A 294 25.95 -2.12 10.50
N HIS A 295 27.13 -1.48 10.44
CA HIS A 295 28.20 -1.71 11.42
C HIS A 295 27.87 -1.22 12.82
N TYR A 296 27.11 -0.14 12.95
CA TYR A 296 26.68 0.42 14.23
C TYR A 296 25.63 -0.42 14.92
N SER A 297 24.87 -1.20 14.15
CA SER A 297 23.71 -1.95 14.62
C SER A 297 24.08 -3.20 15.42
N LEU A 298 23.19 -3.63 16.30
CA LEU A 298 23.16 -4.94 16.95
C LEU A 298 24.52 -5.38 17.51
N LEU A 299 25.14 -4.53 18.34
CA LEU A 299 26.46 -4.80 18.97
C LEU A 299 27.62 -4.97 17.97
N GLY A 300 27.48 -4.47 16.75
CA GLY A 300 28.46 -4.62 15.69
C GLY A 300 28.33 -5.93 14.90
N TRP A 301 27.27 -6.69 15.11
CA TRP A 301 26.98 -7.89 14.32
C TRP A 301 26.39 -7.47 12.95
N PHE A 302 27.23 -6.90 12.12
CA PHE A 302 26.83 -6.31 10.85
C PHE A 302 26.10 -7.31 9.93
N TRP A 303 26.47 -8.58 9.96
CA TRP A 303 25.79 -9.62 9.21
C TRP A 303 24.31 -9.76 9.59
N LEU A 304 24.01 -9.71 10.89
CA LEU A 304 22.62 -9.77 11.34
C LEU A 304 21.82 -8.54 10.88
N ALA A 305 22.42 -7.35 10.99
CA ALA A 305 21.78 -6.12 10.51
C ALA A 305 21.58 -6.14 8.99
N LEU A 306 22.56 -6.64 8.22
CA LEU A 306 22.47 -6.78 6.78
C LEU A 306 21.36 -7.78 6.37
N ILE A 307 21.26 -8.89 7.08
CA ILE A 307 20.19 -9.88 6.87
C ILE A 307 18.83 -9.24 7.17
N ILE A 308 18.68 -8.55 8.30
CA ILE A 308 17.40 -7.89 8.66
C ILE A 308 17.02 -6.83 7.62
N ALA A 309 17.97 -6.00 7.18
CA ALA A 309 17.74 -5.03 6.10
C ALA A 309 17.26 -5.74 4.83
N THR A 310 17.90 -6.86 4.46
CA THR A 310 17.54 -7.64 3.27
C THR A 310 16.12 -8.18 3.37
N ILE A 311 15.79 -8.91 4.42
CA ILE A 311 14.44 -9.51 4.56
C ILE A 311 13.34 -8.45 4.72
N SER A 312 13.66 -7.27 5.27
CA SER A 312 12.71 -6.16 5.34
C SER A 312 12.32 -5.66 3.95
N GLN A 313 13.28 -5.53 3.05
CA GLN A 313 13.02 -5.10 1.68
C GLN A 313 12.26 -6.15 0.86
N PHE A 314 12.50 -7.44 1.13
CA PHE A 314 11.72 -8.53 0.57
C PHE A 314 10.24 -8.40 0.98
N ALA A 315 9.98 -8.21 2.28
CA ALA A 315 8.61 -8.11 2.78
C ALA A 315 7.86 -6.88 2.24
N ILE A 316 8.54 -5.75 2.08
CA ILE A 316 7.95 -4.56 1.46
C ILE A 316 7.64 -4.83 -0.01
N ASN A 317 8.59 -5.43 -0.76
CA ASN A 317 8.38 -5.74 -2.16
C ASN A 317 7.31 -6.79 -2.41
N ASP A 318 7.06 -7.69 -1.47
CA ASP A 318 5.93 -8.62 -1.55
C ASP A 318 4.61 -7.87 -1.74
N GLY A 319 4.40 -6.77 -1.00
CA GLY A 319 3.25 -5.90 -1.15
C GLY A 319 3.21 -5.25 -2.53
N ASN A 320 4.32 -4.68 -2.99
CA ASN A 320 4.42 -4.03 -4.29
C ASN A 320 4.09 -4.98 -5.45
N TYR A 321 4.58 -6.22 -5.42
CA TYR A 321 4.26 -7.23 -6.42
C TYR A 321 2.78 -7.63 -6.37
N TYR A 322 2.22 -7.79 -5.17
CA TYR A 322 0.83 -8.15 -4.99
C TYR A 322 -0.13 -7.11 -5.60
N GLU A 323 0.12 -5.84 -5.31
CA GLU A 323 -0.65 -4.71 -5.85
C GLU A 323 -0.52 -4.60 -7.37
N SER A 324 0.71 -4.73 -7.87
CA SER A 324 0.98 -4.67 -9.31
C SER A 324 0.25 -5.75 -10.09
N VAL A 325 0.18 -6.96 -9.54
CA VAL A 325 -0.58 -8.07 -10.14
C VAL A 325 -2.06 -7.71 -10.22
N ASN A 326 -2.65 -7.21 -9.14
CA ASN A 326 -4.07 -6.85 -9.12
C ASN A 326 -4.40 -5.71 -10.11
N ALA A 327 -3.56 -4.68 -10.16
CA ALA A 327 -3.71 -3.57 -11.11
C ALA A 327 -3.52 -4.02 -12.56
N GLY A 328 -2.49 -4.82 -12.81
CA GLY A 328 -2.19 -5.37 -14.13
C GLY A 328 -3.30 -6.24 -14.69
N GLN A 329 -3.90 -7.07 -13.85
CA GLN A 329 -5.06 -7.90 -14.23
C GLN A 329 -6.26 -7.06 -14.69
N ASN A 330 -6.51 -5.91 -14.06
CA ASN A 330 -7.59 -5.03 -14.50
C ASN A 330 -7.31 -4.35 -15.84
N LEU A 331 -6.05 -4.09 -16.17
CA LEU A 331 -5.67 -3.48 -17.44
C LEU A 331 -5.79 -4.47 -18.61
N ILE A 332 -5.44 -5.71 -18.39
CA ILE A 332 -5.25 -6.69 -19.47
C ILE A 332 -6.52 -7.51 -19.72
N GLY A 333 -7.44 -7.62 -18.77
CA GLY A 333 -8.71 -8.32 -18.88
C GLY A 333 -8.58 -9.81 -19.25
N GLY A 334 -8.79 -10.72 -18.32
CA GLY A 334 -8.95 -12.15 -18.64
C GLY A 334 -7.68 -12.96 -18.91
N TRP A 335 -6.55 -12.55 -18.45
CA TRP A 335 -5.32 -13.36 -18.46
C TRP A 335 -5.40 -14.53 -17.47
N ARG A 336 -6.35 -15.41 -17.67
CA ARG A 336 -6.65 -16.53 -16.77
C ARG A 336 -5.49 -17.51 -16.53
N ARG A 337 -4.39 -17.49 -17.28
CA ARG A 337 -3.35 -18.51 -17.19
C ARG A 337 -1.90 -18.02 -17.11
N TRP A 338 -1.62 -16.80 -17.48
CA TRP A 338 -0.25 -16.24 -17.41
C TRP A 338 -0.06 -15.50 -16.10
N ARG A 339 -0.15 -16.20 -15.28
CA ARG A 339 0.08 -16.41 -13.86
C ARG A 339 0.95 -15.32 -13.27
N ARG A 340 0.54 -14.96 -12.12
CA ARG A 340 1.18 -14.11 -11.12
C ARG A 340 2.70 -14.06 -11.25
N ILE A 341 3.39 -15.21 -11.43
CA ILE A 341 4.84 -15.28 -11.58
C ILE A 341 5.36 -14.51 -12.79
N TYR A 342 4.72 -14.67 -13.97
CA TYR A 342 5.17 -13.95 -15.18
C TYR A 342 4.87 -12.46 -15.07
N THR A 343 3.73 -12.10 -14.49
CA THR A 343 3.39 -10.70 -14.21
C THR A 343 4.41 -10.11 -13.23
N CYS A 344 4.75 -10.81 -12.16
CA CYS A 344 5.80 -10.39 -11.23
C CYS A 344 7.17 -10.26 -11.93
N ALA A 345 7.52 -11.18 -12.83
CA ALA A 345 8.78 -11.10 -13.56
C ALA A 345 8.84 -9.88 -14.51
N LEU A 346 7.73 -9.56 -15.20
CA LEU A 346 7.61 -8.34 -16.01
C LEU A 346 7.71 -7.08 -15.15
N ILE A 347 7.08 -7.10 -13.98
CA ILE A 347 7.14 -5.99 -13.02
C ILE A 347 8.55 -5.85 -12.45
N ALA A 348 9.25 -6.95 -12.15
CA ALA A 348 10.63 -6.92 -11.72
C ALA A 348 11.53 -6.26 -12.76
N GLY A 349 11.45 -6.69 -14.02
CA GLY A 349 12.21 -6.10 -15.13
C GLY A 349 11.87 -4.63 -15.35
N GLY A 350 10.58 -4.28 -15.37
CA GLY A 350 10.11 -2.90 -15.49
C GLY A 350 10.54 -2.03 -14.31
N GLY A 351 10.51 -2.56 -13.09
CA GLY A 351 10.97 -1.87 -11.89
C GLY A 351 12.46 -1.56 -11.92
N VAL A 352 13.28 -2.50 -12.38
CA VAL A 352 14.73 -2.28 -12.54
C VAL A 352 15.01 -1.17 -13.55
N ILE A 353 14.31 -1.17 -14.69
CA ILE A 353 14.42 -0.10 -15.68
C ILE A 353 13.93 1.23 -15.09
N ALA A 354 12.83 1.23 -14.34
CA ALA A 354 12.33 2.42 -13.68
C ALA A 354 13.34 2.98 -12.66
N ALA A 355 13.99 2.12 -11.89
CA ALA A 355 15.04 2.53 -10.94
C ALA A 355 16.24 3.16 -11.66
N ASP A 356 16.68 2.57 -12.76
CA ASP A 356 17.78 3.12 -13.57
C ASP A 356 17.40 4.50 -14.14
N LEU A 357 16.20 4.64 -14.70
CA LEU A 357 15.70 5.91 -15.23
C LEU A 357 15.58 6.99 -14.14
N VAL A 358 15.12 6.65 -12.95
CA VAL A 358 14.99 7.60 -11.84
C VAL A 358 16.35 8.04 -11.33
N ASN A 359 17.29 7.10 -11.18
CA ASN A 359 18.60 7.41 -10.64
C ASN A 359 19.48 8.21 -11.62
N PHE A 360 19.38 7.95 -12.92
CA PHE A 360 20.36 8.45 -13.88
C PHE A 360 19.79 9.41 -14.94
N HIS A 361 18.50 9.36 -15.29
CA HIS A 361 18.06 10.00 -16.54
C HIS A 361 16.76 10.80 -16.50
N PHE A 362 15.75 10.42 -15.71
CA PHE A 362 14.41 10.92 -15.97
C PHE A 362 13.85 11.86 -14.89
N LEU A 363 13.88 11.49 -13.63
CA LEU A 363 13.20 12.26 -12.57
C LEU A 363 14.13 12.90 -11.54
N ASN A 364 15.43 12.64 -11.60
CA ASN A 364 16.42 13.17 -10.65
C ASN A 364 15.98 13.04 -9.17
N GLY A 365 15.52 11.85 -8.80
CA GLY A 365 15.31 11.52 -7.40
C GLY A 365 13.95 10.94 -7.06
N TRP A 366 13.98 10.09 -6.06
CA TRP A 366 12.82 9.35 -5.55
C TRP A 366 11.75 10.25 -4.90
N PHE A 367 12.12 11.44 -4.43
CA PHE A 367 11.16 12.40 -3.89
C PHE A 367 10.15 12.89 -4.94
N LYS A 368 10.57 13.02 -6.20
CA LYS A 368 9.65 13.37 -7.29
C LYS A 368 8.68 12.23 -7.59
N VAL A 369 9.16 10.99 -7.59
CA VAL A 369 8.30 9.80 -7.71
C VAL A 369 7.29 9.76 -6.56
N ALA A 370 7.75 9.88 -5.32
CA ALA A 370 6.89 9.90 -4.15
C ALA A 370 5.84 11.02 -4.22
N SER A 371 6.22 12.22 -4.68
CA SER A 371 5.29 13.35 -4.86
C SER A 371 4.21 13.07 -5.90
N PHE A 372 4.58 12.46 -7.04
CA PHE A 372 3.62 12.03 -8.06
C PHE A 372 2.62 11.02 -7.49
N LEU A 373 3.12 10.05 -6.74
CA LEU A 373 2.30 9.00 -6.14
C LEU A 373 1.34 9.56 -5.10
N ALA A 374 1.79 10.49 -4.25
CA ALA A 374 0.96 11.15 -3.24
C ALA A 374 -0.25 11.88 -3.84
N VAL A 375 -0.18 12.26 -5.11
CA VAL A 375 -1.28 12.96 -5.81
C VAL A 375 -2.19 11.99 -6.55
N SER A 376 -1.61 11.04 -7.31
CA SER A 376 -2.35 10.28 -8.33
C SER A 376 -3.31 9.25 -7.73
N VAL A 377 -2.82 8.35 -6.91
CA VAL A 377 -3.62 7.21 -6.41
C VAL A 377 -4.64 7.61 -5.34
N PRO A 378 -4.28 8.44 -4.33
CA PRO A 378 -5.25 8.87 -3.34
C PRO A 378 -6.43 9.65 -3.92
N SER A 379 -6.21 10.41 -5.00
CA SER A 379 -7.29 11.12 -5.69
C SER A 379 -8.39 10.16 -6.18
N ALA A 380 -8.02 8.99 -6.68
CA ALA A 380 -8.99 7.96 -7.07
C ALA A 380 -9.75 7.40 -5.86
N THR A 381 -9.05 7.13 -4.75
CA THR A 381 -9.67 6.65 -3.51
C THR A 381 -10.65 7.68 -2.92
N VAL A 382 -10.31 8.97 -2.98
CA VAL A 382 -11.22 10.05 -2.56
C VAL A 382 -12.48 10.07 -3.43
N ILE A 383 -12.36 9.93 -4.74
CA ILE A 383 -13.52 9.84 -5.64
C ILE A 383 -14.39 8.63 -5.29
N MET A 384 -13.79 7.46 -5.04
CA MET A 384 -14.52 6.27 -4.61
C MET A 384 -15.24 6.50 -3.27
N ALA A 385 -14.59 7.17 -2.32
CA ALA A 385 -15.20 7.53 -1.04
C ALA A 385 -16.40 8.48 -1.22
N VAL A 386 -16.28 9.48 -2.08
CA VAL A 386 -17.38 10.39 -2.42
C VAL A 386 -18.52 9.62 -3.07
N ASP A 387 -18.23 8.74 -4.03
CA ASP A 387 -19.23 7.93 -4.70
C ASP A 387 -20.03 7.06 -3.72
N HIS A 388 -19.33 6.36 -2.83
CA HIS A 388 -19.97 5.42 -1.89
C HIS A 388 -20.64 6.07 -0.67
N PHE A 389 -20.11 7.20 -0.18
CA PHE A 389 -20.59 7.77 1.09
C PHE A 389 -21.32 9.09 0.95
N LEU A 390 -20.98 9.92 -0.05
CA LEU A 390 -21.56 11.25 -0.20
C LEU A 390 -22.65 11.31 -1.27
N LEU A 391 -22.48 10.67 -2.43
CA LEU A 391 -23.49 10.71 -3.49
C LEU A 391 -24.86 10.13 -3.05
N PRO A 392 -24.93 9.05 -2.25
CA PRO A 392 -26.23 8.58 -1.72
C PRO A 392 -26.96 9.63 -0.90
N ARG A 393 -26.21 10.41 -0.11
CA ARG A 393 -26.78 11.46 0.75
C ARG A 393 -27.13 12.72 -0.02
N LEU A 394 -26.26 13.16 -0.95
CA LEU A 394 -26.43 14.41 -1.69
C LEU A 394 -27.40 14.27 -2.87
N PHE A 395 -27.35 13.17 -3.58
CA PHE A 395 -28.04 12.98 -4.85
C PHE A 395 -28.96 11.76 -4.90
N ARG A 396 -29.02 10.94 -3.84
CA ARG A 396 -29.73 9.67 -3.79
C ARG A 396 -29.26 8.69 -4.88
N ILE A 397 -27.96 8.71 -5.16
CA ILE A 397 -27.31 7.83 -6.12
C ILE A 397 -26.47 6.85 -5.32
N SER A 398 -26.84 5.57 -5.33
CA SER A 398 -26.10 4.51 -4.67
C SER A 398 -25.64 3.44 -5.66
N ARG A 399 -24.46 2.87 -5.41
CA ARG A 399 -23.93 1.72 -6.12
C ARG A 399 -23.95 0.50 -5.21
N PRO A 400 -24.25 -0.70 -5.75
CA PRO A 400 -24.13 -1.91 -4.97
C PRO A 400 -22.66 -2.14 -4.58
N LEU A 401 -22.43 -2.37 -3.28
CA LEU A 401 -21.08 -2.50 -2.72
C LEU A 401 -20.47 -3.91 -2.91
N VAL A 402 -21.32 -4.92 -3.07
CA VAL A 402 -20.89 -6.33 -3.04
C VAL A 402 -20.95 -6.97 -4.43
N GLN A 403 -21.57 -6.33 -5.40
CA GLN A 403 -21.63 -6.84 -6.77
C GLN A 403 -20.46 -6.33 -7.58
N VAL A 404 -19.69 -7.26 -8.11
CA VAL A 404 -18.70 -6.97 -9.16
C VAL A 404 -19.41 -7.17 -10.49
N PRO A 405 -19.67 -6.11 -11.25
CA PRO A 405 -20.27 -6.28 -12.57
C PRO A 405 -19.32 -7.09 -13.46
N ALA A 406 -19.88 -8.02 -14.21
CA ALA A 406 -19.13 -8.68 -15.26
C ALA A 406 -18.55 -7.63 -16.21
N TRP A 407 -17.46 -7.96 -16.87
CA TRP A 407 -16.76 -7.00 -17.75
C TRP A 407 -17.67 -6.44 -18.86
N GLU A 408 -18.51 -7.30 -19.41
CA GLU A 408 -19.45 -6.97 -20.48
C GLU A 408 -20.66 -6.17 -19.99
N GLU A 409 -20.95 -6.26 -18.70
CA GLU A 409 -22.09 -5.60 -18.04
C GLU A 409 -21.71 -4.25 -17.45
N ALA A 410 -20.44 -4.08 -17.11
CA ALA A 410 -19.94 -2.83 -16.52
C ALA A 410 -20.16 -1.66 -17.47
N GLY A 411 -20.55 -0.52 -16.93
CA GLY A 411 -20.64 0.71 -17.70
C GLY A 411 -19.29 1.11 -18.27
N LEU A 412 -19.29 1.71 -19.46
CA LEU A 412 -18.05 2.00 -20.18
C LEU A 412 -17.21 3.05 -19.46
N LEU A 413 -17.80 4.14 -19.04
CA LEU A 413 -17.09 5.30 -18.49
C LEU A 413 -17.97 6.11 -17.56
N ASN A 414 -17.48 6.38 -16.36
CA ASN A 414 -17.95 7.48 -15.51
C ASN A 414 -17.10 8.71 -15.84
N TRP A 415 -17.56 9.52 -16.80
CA TRP A 415 -16.78 10.68 -17.22
C TRP A 415 -16.61 11.73 -16.10
N PRO A 416 -17.60 12.01 -15.21
CA PRO A 416 -17.40 12.89 -14.08
C PRO A 416 -16.24 12.47 -13.17
N ALA A 417 -16.16 11.18 -12.82
CA ALA A 417 -15.09 10.64 -12.00
C ALA A 417 -13.73 10.73 -12.71
N THR A 418 -13.70 10.37 -13.98
CA THR A 418 -12.45 10.36 -14.77
C THR A 418 -11.92 11.78 -14.98
N VAL A 419 -12.78 12.73 -15.31
CA VAL A 419 -12.38 14.14 -15.49
C VAL A 419 -11.91 14.74 -14.17
N ALA A 420 -12.61 14.49 -13.06
CA ALA A 420 -12.20 14.96 -11.73
C ALA A 420 -10.82 14.39 -11.34
N LEU A 421 -10.59 13.10 -11.60
CA LEU A 421 -9.30 12.48 -11.36
C LEU A 421 -8.19 13.13 -12.18
N LEU A 422 -8.38 13.26 -13.49
CA LEU A 422 -7.36 13.83 -14.37
C LEU A 422 -7.06 15.30 -14.01
N ALA A 423 -8.07 16.08 -13.65
CA ALA A 423 -7.89 17.45 -13.21
C ALA A 423 -7.09 17.54 -11.90
N ALA A 424 -7.40 16.66 -10.94
CA ALA A 424 -6.68 16.60 -9.67
C ALA A 424 -5.22 16.16 -9.85
N VAL A 425 -4.98 15.14 -10.68
CA VAL A 425 -3.63 14.66 -10.98
C VAL A 425 -2.83 15.73 -11.72
N PHE A 426 -3.42 16.37 -12.73
CA PHE A 426 -2.78 17.46 -13.46
C PHE A 426 -2.37 18.59 -12.52
N PHE A 427 -3.29 19.07 -11.68
CA PHE A 427 -3.01 20.10 -10.68
C PHE A 427 -1.89 19.67 -9.73
N GLY A 428 -1.99 18.48 -9.17
CA GLY A 428 -1.03 17.98 -8.20
C GLY A 428 0.36 17.77 -8.78
N VAL A 429 0.47 17.22 -9.99
CA VAL A 429 1.76 17.00 -10.67
C VAL A 429 2.44 18.34 -10.98
N THR A 430 1.70 19.32 -11.44
CA THR A 430 2.23 20.66 -11.70
C THR A 430 2.62 21.37 -10.41
N GLY A 431 1.81 21.26 -9.36
CA GLY A 431 2.06 21.88 -8.06
C GLY A 431 3.23 21.26 -7.28
N THR A 432 3.52 19.99 -7.48
CA THR A 432 4.64 19.30 -6.81
C THR A 432 5.96 19.36 -7.58
N ALA A 433 6.00 19.97 -8.75
CA ALA A 433 7.15 19.96 -9.66
C ALA A 433 7.64 18.53 -9.98
N SER A 434 6.74 17.55 -9.97
CA SER A 434 7.05 16.13 -10.23
C SER A 434 7.21 15.83 -11.72
N TRP A 435 6.82 16.77 -12.58
CA TRP A 435 6.90 16.58 -14.02
C TRP A 435 8.35 16.68 -14.52
N PRO A 436 8.82 15.76 -15.36
CA PRO A 436 10.14 15.87 -15.95
C PRO A 436 10.20 17.07 -16.90
N HIS A 437 11.18 17.91 -16.69
CA HIS A 437 11.57 19.02 -17.57
C HIS A 437 10.53 20.10 -17.87
N GLY A 438 10.46 21.13 -17.04
CA GLY A 438 10.12 22.51 -17.41
C GLY A 438 8.81 22.79 -18.17
N TRP A 439 7.99 21.78 -18.43
CA TRP A 439 6.78 21.91 -19.22
C TRP A 439 5.73 22.73 -18.48
N LEU A 440 5.70 22.58 -17.19
CA LEU A 440 4.85 23.33 -16.29
C LEU A 440 5.65 23.47 -15.01
N GLU A 441 6.63 24.37 -14.99
CA GLU A 441 7.26 24.77 -13.74
C GLU A 441 6.14 25.15 -12.79
N ALA A 442 6.16 24.59 -11.59
CA ALA A 442 5.12 24.80 -10.62
C ALA A 442 4.87 26.29 -10.42
N THR A 443 3.84 26.80 -11.06
CA THR A 443 3.41 28.17 -10.90
C THR A 443 2.69 28.39 -9.58
N ALA A 444 2.27 27.30 -8.93
CA ALA A 444 1.75 27.32 -7.58
C ALA A 444 2.85 26.87 -6.62
N PRO A 445 3.55 27.77 -5.97
CA PRO A 445 4.45 27.39 -4.91
C PRO A 445 3.66 26.68 -3.81
N ASN A 446 4.29 25.74 -3.12
CA ASN A 446 3.78 25.03 -1.93
C ASN A 446 3.48 25.99 -0.75
N SER A 447 2.98 27.19 -1.03
CA SER A 447 2.75 28.26 -0.08
C SER A 447 1.54 28.05 0.81
N TRP A 448 0.61 27.19 0.38
CA TRP A 448 -0.65 26.93 1.08
C TRP A 448 -0.66 25.63 1.89
N GLY A 449 0.33 24.75 1.70
CA GLY A 449 0.40 23.48 2.38
C GLY A 449 0.78 22.34 1.44
N PRO A 450 0.49 21.08 1.82
CA PRO A 450 0.82 19.95 0.99
C PRO A 450 -0.11 19.84 -0.22
N VAL A 451 0.42 20.07 -1.39
CA VAL A 451 -0.29 20.01 -2.69
C VAL A 451 -1.14 18.72 -2.88
N PRO A 452 -0.73 17.53 -2.39
CA PRO A 452 -1.60 16.36 -2.46
C PRO A 452 -2.97 16.56 -1.82
N LEU A 453 -3.05 17.23 -0.67
CA LEU A 453 -4.32 17.50 0.01
C LEU A 453 -5.25 18.37 -0.87
N GLU A 454 -4.69 19.39 -1.54
CA GLU A 454 -5.43 20.22 -2.47
C GLU A 454 -5.92 19.41 -3.68
N ALA A 455 -5.08 18.54 -4.24
CA ALA A 455 -5.45 17.63 -5.31
C ALA A 455 -6.59 16.67 -4.89
N TRP A 456 -6.54 16.13 -3.66
CA TRP A 456 -7.61 15.28 -3.14
C TRP A 456 -8.93 16.04 -2.98
N VAL A 457 -8.88 17.29 -2.53
CA VAL A 457 -10.07 18.16 -2.45
C VAL A 457 -10.60 18.45 -3.86
N ILE A 458 -9.74 18.75 -4.82
CA ILE A 458 -10.14 18.96 -6.22
C ILE A 458 -10.79 17.68 -6.78
N ALA A 459 -10.25 16.50 -6.50
CA ALA A 459 -10.81 15.23 -6.92
C ALA A 459 -12.23 15.02 -6.36
N GLY A 460 -12.40 15.17 -5.06
CA GLY A 460 -13.67 14.96 -4.39
C GLY A 460 -14.72 16.01 -4.70
N ALA A 461 -14.39 17.29 -4.54
CA ALA A 461 -15.30 18.39 -4.82
C ALA A 461 -15.61 18.50 -6.33
N GLY A 462 -14.59 18.34 -7.17
CA GLY A 462 -14.75 18.31 -8.63
C GLY A 462 -15.70 17.21 -9.06
N TYR A 463 -15.57 16.00 -8.48
CA TYR A 463 -16.48 14.92 -8.78
C TYR A 463 -17.94 15.24 -8.39
N ILE A 464 -18.19 15.81 -7.21
CA ILE A 464 -19.52 16.23 -6.78
C ILE A 464 -20.12 17.26 -7.77
N VAL A 465 -19.35 18.28 -8.16
CA VAL A 465 -19.79 19.31 -9.10
C VAL A 465 -20.10 18.69 -10.47
N LEU A 466 -19.20 17.84 -10.98
CA LEU A 466 -19.41 17.20 -12.29
C LEU A 466 -20.58 16.21 -12.29
N VAL A 467 -20.88 15.53 -11.18
CA VAL A 467 -22.11 14.74 -11.03
C VAL A 467 -23.35 15.63 -11.09
N ALA A 468 -23.33 16.78 -10.43
CA ALA A 468 -24.44 17.75 -10.52
C ALA A 468 -24.67 18.22 -11.96
N VAL A 469 -23.60 18.49 -12.72
CA VAL A 469 -23.68 18.81 -14.15
C VAL A 469 -24.21 17.63 -14.96
N ALA A 470 -23.69 16.42 -14.74
CA ALA A 470 -24.11 15.21 -15.45
C ALA A 470 -25.61 14.95 -15.33
N ARG A 471 -26.22 15.29 -14.19
CA ARG A 471 -27.67 15.17 -13.97
C ARG A 471 -28.51 16.07 -14.90
N THR A 472 -27.96 17.16 -15.38
CA THR A 472 -28.63 18.08 -16.33
C THR A 472 -28.51 17.61 -17.78
N LEU A 473 -27.55 16.72 -18.07
CA LEU A 473 -27.21 16.29 -19.44
C LEU A 473 -27.94 15.03 -19.91
N GLY A 474 -28.74 14.39 -19.05
CA GLY A 474 -29.49 13.19 -19.43
C GLY A 474 -29.54 12.10 -18.33
N SER A 475 -29.65 10.84 -18.73
CA SER A 475 -29.72 9.72 -17.77
C SER A 475 -28.46 9.64 -16.92
N VAL A 476 -28.62 9.84 -15.62
CA VAL A 476 -27.53 9.74 -14.63
C VAL A 476 -26.84 8.39 -14.70
N ARG A 477 -27.56 7.32 -14.90
CA ARG A 477 -27.00 5.95 -14.99
C ARG A 477 -25.99 5.84 -16.13
N THR A 478 -26.36 6.36 -17.30
CA THR A 478 -25.45 6.34 -18.46
C THR A 478 -24.23 7.22 -18.23
N GLN A 479 -24.41 8.40 -17.65
CA GLN A 479 -23.33 9.37 -17.44
C GLN A 479 -22.31 8.90 -16.37
N LEU A 480 -22.80 8.17 -15.35
CA LEU A 480 -21.96 7.67 -14.27
C LEU A 480 -21.45 6.23 -14.50
N GLY A 481 -21.66 5.67 -15.68
CA GLY A 481 -21.14 4.34 -16.02
C GLY A 481 -21.70 3.21 -15.19
N PHE A 482 -22.98 3.24 -14.83
CA PHE A 482 -23.65 2.14 -14.13
C PHE A 482 -23.72 0.90 -15.03
N ALA A 483 -23.59 -0.28 -14.41
CA ALA A 483 -23.80 -1.54 -15.11
C ALA A 483 -25.23 -1.65 -15.64
N LYS A 484 -25.40 -2.23 -16.83
CA LYS A 484 -26.67 -2.30 -17.54
C LYS A 484 -27.71 -3.18 -16.83
N THR A 485 -27.25 -4.21 -16.12
CA THR A 485 -28.09 -5.23 -15.45
C THR A 485 -28.46 -4.89 -14.02
N LEU A 486 -27.90 -3.83 -13.45
CA LEU A 486 -28.28 -3.39 -12.10
C LEU A 486 -29.68 -2.78 -12.16
N ALA A 487 -30.68 -3.63 -11.93
CA ALA A 487 -32.03 -3.19 -11.63
C ALA A 487 -32.03 -2.26 -10.41
N ASP A 488 -33.12 -1.48 -10.27
CA ASP A 488 -33.31 -0.46 -9.22
C ASP A 488 -33.37 -1.03 -7.78
N HIS A 489 -32.44 -1.90 -7.42
CA HIS A 489 -32.37 -2.40 -6.05
C HIS A 489 -31.71 -1.31 -5.21
N ASN A 490 -32.55 -0.54 -4.52
CA ASN A 490 -32.18 0.17 -3.31
C ASN A 490 -31.73 -0.85 -2.26
N ILE A 491 -30.54 -1.40 -2.43
CA ILE A 491 -29.88 -2.10 -1.34
C ILE A 491 -29.38 -0.99 -0.44
N ASP A 492 -30.10 -0.78 0.64
CA ASP A 492 -29.68 0.15 1.67
C ASP A 492 -28.30 -0.32 2.18
N ASN A 493 -27.34 0.58 2.18
CA ASN A 493 -25.96 0.26 2.60
C ASN A 493 -25.87 -0.22 4.06
N THR A 494 -26.93 -0.06 4.84
CA THR A 494 -27.08 -0.57 6.21
C THR A 494 -27.30 -2.09 6.24
N ASP A 495 -28.00 -2.66 5.28
CA ASP A 495 -28.33 -4.10 5.28
C ASP A 495 -27.09 -4.98 5.13
N VAL A 496 -26.06 -4.50 4.42
CA VAL A 496 -24.78 -5.23 4.27
C VAL A 496 -24.01 -5.28 5.59
N ILE A 497 -24.12 -4.26 6.43
CA ILE A 497 -23.47 -4.22 7.75
C ILE A 497 -24.19 -5.18 8.70
N ASP A 498 -25.52 -5.24 8.66
CA ASP A 498 -26.31 -6.12 9.52
C ASP A 498 -26.14 -7.59 9.13
N ILE A 499 -26.06 -7.91 7.85
CA ILE A 499 -25.73 -9.26 7.37
C ILE A 499 -24.32 -9.66 7.81
N ALA A 500 -23.36 -8.73 7.74
CA ALA A 500 -21.98 -8.97 8.17
C ALA A 500 -21.85 -9.10 9.70
N SER A 501 -22.73 -8.45 10.47
CA SER A 501 -22.75 -8.51 11.94
C SER A 501 -23.56 -9.68 12.48
N SER A 502 -24.57 -10.12 11.74
CA SER A 502 -25.50 -11.17 12.17
C SER A 502 -25.00 -12.60 11.94
N GLY A 503 -23.90 -12.79 11.20
CA GLY A 503 -23.44 -14.13 10.80
C GLY A 503 -24.41 -14.88 9.87
N ALA A 504 -25.47 -14.20 9.41
CA ALA A 504 -26.40 -14.78 8.46
C ALA A 504 -25.65 -15.06 7.14
N PRO A 505 -25.90 -16.21 6.48
CA PRO A 505 -25.35 -16.46 5.17
C PRO A 505 -25.75 -15.28 4.27
N ALA A 506 -24.76 -14.68 3.59
CA ALA A 506 -25.03 -13.68 2.58
C ALA A 506 -26.22 -14.17 1.77
N LEU A 507 -27.20 -13.29 1.51
CA LEU A 507 -28.34 -13.62 0.66
C LEU A 507 -27.79 -14.17 -0.67
N GLY A 508 -27.43 -15.44 -0.61
CA GLY A 508 -26.87 -16.27 -1.68
C GLY A 508 -28.00 -16.68 -2.59
N GLY A 509 -28.66 -15.69 -3.13
CA GLY A 509 -29.75 -15.95 -4.04
C GLY A 509 -29.48 -15.51 -5.46
N MET A 510 -28.39 -14.82 -5.75
CA MET A 510 -28.19 -14.32 -7.11
C MET A 510 -26.72 -14.16 -7.49
N ALA A 511 -25.94 -15.14 -7.35
CA ALA A 511 -24.73 -15.37 -8.16
C ALA A 511 -24.15 -16.74 -7.81
N THR A 512 -24.90 -17.77 -7.91
CA THR A 512 -24.36 -19.02 -8.38
C THR A 512 -24.05 -18.81 -9.85
N ALA A 513 -22.90 -18.21 -10.14
CA ALA A 513 -22.22 -18.61 -11.34
C ALA A 513 -22.08 -20.13 -11.20
N THR A 514 -22.90 -20.84 -11.88
CA THR A 514 -22.81 -22.28 -12.12
C THR A 514 -21.35 -22.59 -12.36
N ALA A 515 -20.76 -23.28 -11.41
CA ALA A 515 -19.52 -23.99 -11.67
C ALA A 515 -19.82 -24.87 -12.88
N MET A 516 -19.32 -24.48 -14.03
CA MET A 516 -19.26 -25.39 -15.18
C MET A 516 -18.31 -26.48 -14.73
N GLU A 517 -18.86 -27.64 -14.44
CA GLU A 517 -18.09 -28.88 -14.38
C GLU A 517 -17.21 -28.97 -15.61
N PRO A 518 -15.96 -29.35 -15.48
CA PRO A 518 -15.12 -29.63 -16.62
C PRO A 518 -15.71 -30.87 -17.32
N THR A 519 -16.34 -30.68 -18.47
CA THR A 519 -16.61 -31.79 -19.39
C THR A 519 -15.24 -32.28 -19.89
N ASP A 520 -14.89 -33.48 -19.47
CA ASP A 520 -13.82 -34.29 -20.06
C ASP A 520 -14.08 -34.45 -21.57
N SER A 521 -13.19 -33.91 -22.37
CA SER A 521 -12.83 -34.41 -23.72
C SER A 521 -11.51 -33.77 -24.17
#